data_810cf69d0b77ca69096e8c9c783bfa8b
#
_entry.id   810cf69d0b77ca69096e8c9c783bfa8b
#
_cell.length_a   1.000
_cell.length_b   1.000
_cell.length_c   1.000
_cell.angle_alpha   90.00
_cell.angle_beta   90.00
_cell.angle_gamma   90.00
#
_symmetry.space_group_name_H-M   'P 1'
#
loop_
_entity.id
_entity.type
_entity.pdbx_description
1 polymer ?
#
loop_
_entity_poly.entity_id
_entity_poly.type
_entity_poly.pdbx_seq_one_letter_code
_entity_poly.pdbx_strand_id
1 'polypeptide(L)'
;LVGVIFKNPLTDQWESGDEYLSGNVRDKLNTARTFAENHPEFTPNVRALEAVQPRDLEASEIEVRIGATWIEPSDYQDFMVELLHTPRYLAQKEIQVKFSEVNGEWRITGKNADSPRNAFAYATYGTERANAYRILEDTLNLKDVRIYDKVVNDNGDEVRVLNKKETMLASQKQDALKAAFQDWIFKDQQRRERLVSVYNERFNSIRPREYDGSHLSFPGMNPEIELRPHQKNAVAHQLYGDNVLLAHVVGAGKTYEMVAAAMESKRLGLSQKNLFVVPNHLTEQWGAEFLQLY
;
A
#
# COMPACT_ATOMS: atom_id res chain seq x y z
N LEU A 1 -16.10 11.98 -30.64
CA LEU A 1 -15.40 12.66 -29.52
C LEU A 1 -16.06 12.43 -28.16
N VAL A 2 -16.98 11.47 -28.07
CA VAL A 2 -17.58 11.07 -26.79
C VAL A 2 -16.48 10.39 -25.96
N GLY A 3 -16.13 11.00 -24.81
CA GLY A 3 -15.11 10.48 -23.90
C GLY A 3 -13.75 11.19 -23.95
N VAL A 4 -13.65 12.33 -24.65
CA VAL A 4 -12.41 13.12 -24.67
C VAL A 4 -12.34 14.08 -23.47
N ILE A 5 -13.49 14.63 -23.07
CA ILE A 5 -13.62 15.53 -21.91
C ILE A 5 -14.88 15.16 -21.10
N PHE A 6 -14.78 15.32 -19.78
CA PHE A 6 -15.88 15.07 -18.84
C PHE A 6 -16.02 16.27 -17.91
N LYS A 7 -17.25 16.60 -17.55
CA LYS A 7 -17.53 17.58 -16.51
C LYS A 7 -17.47 16.86 -15.15
N ASN A 8 -16.59 17.30 -14.27
CA ASN A 8 -16.51 16.73 -12.94
C ASN A 8 -17.68 17.23 -12.09
N PRO A 9 -18.54 16.34 -11.55
CA PRO A 9 -19.73 16.77 -10.82
C PRO A 9 -19.43 17.45 -9.48
N LEU A 10 -18.24 17.24 -8.90
CA LEU A 10 -17.84 17.86 -7.62
C LEU A 10 -17.24 19.24 -7.79
N THR A 11 -16.43 19.43 -8.82
CA THR A 11 -15.68 20.68 -9.04
C THR A 11 -16.34 21.60 -10.06
N ASP A 12 -17.30 21.08 -10.80
CA ASP A 12 -17.97 21.73 -11.95
C ASP A 12 -17.01 22.09 -13.10
N GLN A 13 -15.80 21.55 -13.08
CA GLN A 13 -14.76 21.78 -14.09
C GLN A 13 -14.76 20.70 -15.17
N TRP A 14 -14.28 21.08 -16.35
CA TRP A 14 -14.05 20.14 -17.44
C TRP A 14 -12.64 19.53 -17.32
N GLU A 15 -12.57 18.21 -17.28
CA GLU A 15 -11.34 17.42 -17.24
C GLU A 15 -11.19 16.62 -18.53
N SER A 16 -9.94 16.37 -18.93
CA SER A 16 -9.66 15.45 -20.03
C SER A 16 -10.02 14.01 -19.66
N GLY A 17 -10.29 13.15 -20.65
CA GLY A 17 -10.69 11.77 -20.40
C GLY A 17 -9.62 10.98 -19.63
N ASP A 18 -8.35 11.21 -19.93
CA ASP A 18 -7.22 10.58 -19.23
C ASP A 18 -7.11 11.02 -17.77
N GLU A 19 -7.48 12.25 -17.45
CA GLU A 19 -7.51 12.79 -16.10
C GLU A 19 -8.75 12.34 -15.32
N TYR A 20 -9.93 12.51 -15.93
CA TYR A 20 -11.20 12.15 -15.28
C TYR A 20 -11.28 10.64 -14.98
N LEU A 21 -10.85 9.80 -15.94
CA LEU A 21 -10.90 8.33 -15.85
C LEU A 21 -9.68 7.72 -15.17
N SER A 22 -8.98 8.48 -14.34
CA SER A 22 -7.84 8.04 -13.52
C SER A 22 -8.00 8.44 -12.05
N GLY A 23 -7.05 8.06 -11.22
CA GLY A 23 -7.14 8.24 -9.76
C GLY A 23 -8.12 7.25 -9.13
N ASN A 24 -8.85 7.63 -8.08
CA ASN A 24 -9.84 6.76 -7.45
C ASN A 24 -11.11 6.67 -8.29
N VAL A 25 -11.10 5.78 -9.26
CA VAL A 25 -12.20 5.60 -10.21
C VAL A 25 -13.45 4.97 -9.59
N ARG A 26 -13.31 4.26 -8.45
CA ARG A 26 -14.47 3.72 -7.74
C ARG A 26 -15.27 4.82 -7.06
N ASP A 27 -14.61 5.72 -6.34
CA ASP A 27 -15.27 6.86 -5.70
C ASP A 27 -15.86 7.82 -6.75
N LYS A 28 -15.13 8.05 -7.85
CA LYS A 28 -15.64 8.85 -8.98
C LYS A 28 -16.90 8.22 -9.57
N LEU A 29 -16.96 6.88 -9.72
CA LEU A 29 -18.14 6.18 -10.22
C LEU A 29 -19.33 6.32 -9.26
N ASN A 30 -19.11 6.12 -7.97
CA ASN A 30 -20.17 6.28 -6.96
C ASN A 30 -20.71 7.71 -6.96
N THR A 31 -19.84 8.69 -7.02
CA THR A 31 -20.19 10.12 -7.14
C THR A 31 -21.00 10.38 -8.41
N ALA A 32 -20.50 9.91 -9.57
CA ALA A 32 -21.19 10.12 -10.85
C ALA A 32 -22.59 9.48 -10.88
N ARG A 33 -22.76 8.29 -10.29
CA ARG A 33 -24.06 7.62 -10.16
C ARG A 33 -25.04 8.44 -9.32
N THR A 34 -24.61 8.93 -8.15
CA THR A 34 -25.43 9.76 -7.27
C THR A 34 -25.89 11.05 -7.98
N PHE A 35 -24.99 11.69 -8.73
CA PHE A 35 -25.33 12.88 -9.49
C PHE A 35 -26.25 12.58 -10.67
N ALA A 36 -26.05 11.47 -11.38
CA ALA A 36 -26.85 11.07 -12.54
C ALA A 36 -28.32 10.76 -12.19
N GLU A 37 -28.65 10.43 -10.94
CA GLU A 37 -30.04 10.25 -10.49
C GLU A 37 -30.90 11.50 -10.72
N ASN A 38 -30.34 12.69 -10.50
CA ASN A 38 -31.04 13.96 -10.65
C ASN A 38 -30.57 14.76 -11.86
N HIS A 39 -29.44 14.41 -12.46
CA HIS A 39 -28.76 15.09 -13.55
C HIS A 39 -28.37 14.11 -14.65
N PRO A 40 -29.30 13.77 -15.57
CA PRO A 40 -29.07 12.78 -16.63
C PRO A 40 -27.88 13.09 -17.54
N GLU A 41 -27.41 14.35 -17.59
CA GLU A 41 -26.21 14.77 -18.32
C GLU A 41 -24.92 14.07 -17.84
N PHE A 42 -24.88 13.53 -16.62
CA PHE A 42 -23.74 12.74 -16.08
C PHE A 42 -23.81 11.24 -16.44
N THR A 43 -24.84 10.79 -17.13
CA THR A 43 -24.90 9.37 -17.59
C THR A 43 -23.69 8.95 -18.44
N PRO A 44 -23.15 9.78 -19.34
CA PRO A 44 -21.90 9.45 -20.05
C PRO A 44 -20.70 9.23 -19.12
N ASN A 45 -20.60 10.00 -18.02
CA ASN A 45 -19.56 9.86 -17.02
C ASN A 45 -19.64 8.48 -16.33
N VAL A 46 -20.86 8.07 -15.94
CA VAL A 46 -21.09 6.76 -15.33
C VAL A 46 -20.61 5.64 -16.25
N ARG A 47 -21.05 5.65 -17.52
CA ARG A 47 -20.67 4.62 -18.51
C ARG A 47 -19.16 4.58 -18.75
N ALA A 48 -18.50 5.73 -18.83
CA ALA A 48 -17.07 5.80 -19.04
C ALA A 48 -16.30 5.30 -17.82
N LEU A 49 -16.73 5.65 -16.61
CA LEU A 49 -16.12 5.18 -15.37
C LEU A 49 -16.35 3.69 -15.14
N GLU A 50 -17.52 3.13 -15.51
CA GLU A 50 -17.77 1.69 -15.47
C GLU A 50 -16.82 0.91 -16.36
N ALA A 51 -16.51 1.44 -17.55
CA ALA A 51 -15.62 0.80 -18.51
C ALA A 51 -14.14 0.73 -18.05
N VAL A 52 -13.74 1.57 -17.10
CA VAL A 52 -12.35 1.68 -16.63
C VAL A 52 -12.14 1.19 -15.21
N GLN A 53 -13.15 0.56 -14.60
CA GLN A 53 -13.00 0.01 -13.25
C GLN A 53 -11.92 -1.08 -13.23
N PRO A 54 -11.04 -1.08 -12.22
CA PRO A 54 -10.11 -2.17 -12.03
C PRO A 54 -10.89 -3.48 -11.76
N ARG A 55 -10.39 -4.57 -12.31
CA ARG A 55 -10.91 -5.92 -12.00
C ARG A 55 -10.82 -6.17 -10.50
N ASP A 56 -11.87 -6.72 -9.92
CA ASP A 56 -11.81 -7.16 -8.52
C ASP A 56 -10.79 -8.28 -8.35
N LEU A 57 -9.96 -8.11 -7.32
CA LEU A 57 -9.03 -9.14 -6.89
C LEU A 57 -9.78 -10.22 -6.13
N GLU A 58 -9.40 -11.47 -6.36
CA GLU A 58 -9.89 -12.61 -5.59
C GLU A 58 -9.08 -12.78 -4.30
N ALA A 59 -9.62 -13.55 -3.33
CA ALA A 59 -8.95 -13.79 -2.05
C ALA A 59 -7.52 -14.36 -2.19
N SER A 60 -7.28 -15.17 -3.23
CA SER A 60 -5.97 -15.73 -3.54
C SER A 60 -4.95 -14.72 -4.04
N GLU A 61 -5.40 -13.56 -4.51
CA GLU A 61 -4.57 -12.47 -5.03
C GLU A 61 -4.30 -11.39 -3.98
N ILE A 62 -4.99 -11.46 -2.83
CA ILE A 62 -4.87 -10.48 -1.75
C ILE A 62 -3.88 -10.99 -0.70
N GLU A 63 -2.72 -10.34 -0.60
CA GLU A 63 -1.78 -10.61 0.47
C GLU A 63 -2.23 -9.91 1.75
N VAL A 64 -2.55 -10.71 2.77
CA VAL A 64 -2.98 -10.21 4.07
C VAL A 64 -1.88 -10.43 5.11
N ARG A 65 -1.45 -9.35 5.75
CA ARG A 65 -0.52 -9.43 6.89
C ARG A 65 -1.30 -9.34 8.19
N ILE A 66 -0.92 -10.15 9.15
CA ILE A 66 -1.46 -10.04 10.51
C ILE A 66 -1.12 -8.65 11.09
N GLY A 67 -2.08 -8.00 11.72
CA GLY A 67 -1.95 -6.62 12.21
C GLY A 67 -2.34 -5.54 11.20
N ALA A 68 -2.80 -5.92 10.00
CA ALA A 68 -3.32 -4.96 9.01
C ALA A 68 -4.53 -4.20 9.58
N THR A 69 -4.47 -2.87 9.58
CA THR A 69 -5.46 -1.99 10.22
C THR A 69 -6.78 -1.85 9.46
N TRP A 70 -6.85 -2.37 8.24
CA TRP A 70 -8.09 -2.43 7.46
C TRP A 70 -8.99 -3.61 7.83
N ILE A 71 -8.45 -4.59 8.58
CA ILE A 71 -9.18 -5.72 9.16
C ILE A 71 -9.71 -5.29 10.52
N GLU A 72 -10.97 -5.59 10.79
CA GLU A 72 -11.61 -5.17 12.03
C GLU A 72 -11.06 -5.91 13.27
N PRO A 73 -11.05 -5.25 14.43
CA PRO A 73 -10.64 -5.89 15.69
C PRO A 73 -11.44 -7.16 16.02
N SER A 74 -12.70 -7.24 15.58
CA SER A 74 -13.57 -8.42 15.72
C SER A 74 -13.01 -9.64 15.00
N ASP A 75 -12.42 -9.49 13.83
CA ASP A 75 -11.82 -10.61 13.09
C ASP A 75 -10.58 -11.15 13.82
N TYR A 76 -9.76 -10.27 14.37
CA TYR A 76 -8.61 -10.69 15.20
C TYR A 76 -9.05 -11.32 16.52
N GLN A 77 -10.17 -10.84 17.08
CA GLN A 77 -10.77 -11.45 18.25
C GLN A 77 -11.23 -12.89 17.96
N ASP A 78 -11.94 -13.08 16.86
CA ASP A 78 -12.41 -14.39 16.43
C ASP A 78 -11.25 -15.34 16.12
N PHE A 79 -10.25 -14.87 15.41
CA PHE A 79 -9.00 -15.61 15.17
C PHE A 79 -8.37 -16.09 16.47
N MET A 80 -8.18 -15.17 17.42
CA MET A 80 -7.58 -15.47 18.73
C MET A 80 -8.41 -16.52 19.50
N VAL A 81 -9.72 -16.35 19.53
CA VAL A 81 -10.63 -17.27 20.24
C VAL A 81 -10.62 -18.67 19.61
N GLU A 82 -10.70 -18.76 18.30
CA GLU A 82 -10.68 -20.02 17.59
C GLU A 82 -9.34 -20.75 17.70
N LEU A 83 -8.23 -20.03 17.46
CA LEU A 83 -6.90 -20.63 17.45
C LEU A 83 -6.43 -21.06 18.83
N LEU A 84 -6.65 -20.21 19.84
CA LEU A 84 -6.16 -20.43 21.19
C LEU A 84 -7.18 -21.18 22.08
N HIS A 85 -8.36 -21.52 21.52
CA HIS A 85 -9.46 -22.11 22.28
C HIS A 85 -9.81 -21.30 23.54
N THR A 86 -9.77 -19.98 23.43
CA THR A 86 -10.06 -19.08 24.54
C THR A 86 -11.49 -19.28 25.02
N PRO A 87 -11.71 -19.50 26.34
CA PRO A 87 -13.05 -19.67 26.86
C PRO A 87 -13.95 -18.47 26.55
N ARG A 88 -15.17 -18.70 26.05
CA ARG A 88 -16.08 -17.64 25.62
C ARG A 88 -16.36 -16.59 26.67
N TYR A 89 -16.47 -17.00 27.94
CA TYR A 89 -16.74 -16.06 29.04
C TYR A 89 -15.56 -15.10 29.28
N LEU A 90 -14.30 -15.54 29.04
CA LEU A 90 -13.11 -14.69 29.09
C LEU A 90 -13.03 -13.78 27.87
N ALA A 91 -13.27 -14.32 26.68
CA ALA A 91 -13.26 -13.56 25.45
C ALA A 91 -14.30 -12.43 25.40
N GLN A 92 -15.42 -12.59 26.09
CA GLN A 92 -16.46 -11.55 26.16
C GLN A 92 -16.19 -10.43 27.17
N LYS A 93 -15.43 -10.70 28.24
CA LYS A 93 -15.30 -9.78 29.36
C LYS A 93 -13.87 -9.28 29.60
N GLU A 94 -12.88 -10.15 29.43
CA GLU A 94 -11.52 -9.88 29.89
C GLU A 94 -10.48 -9.88 28.76
N ILE A 95 -10.49 -10.92 27.92
CA ILE A 95 -9.46 -11.10 26.87
C ILE A 95 -10.02 -10.55 25.55
N GLN A 96 -9.75 -9.29 25.27
CA GLN A 96 -10.26 -8.59 24.11
C GLN A 96 -9.14 -8.00 23.28
N VAL A 97 -9.25 -8.14 21.95
CA VAL A 97 -8.41 -7.45 20.98
C VAL A 97 -9.00 -6.07 20.71
N LYS A 98 -8.20 -5.03 20.87
CA LYS A 98 -8.59 -3.64 20.64
C LYS A 98 -7.55 -2.95 19.77
N PHE A 99 -8.00 -2.06 18.91
CA PHE A 99 -7.15 -1.15 18.17
C PHE A 99 -7.36 0.28 18.62
N SER A 100 -6.28 1.00 18.85
CA SER A 100 -6.32 2.41 19.19
C SER A 100 -5.94 3.25 17.98
N GLU A 101 -6.89 3.94 17.38
CA GLU A 101 -6.64 4.86 16.25
C GLU A 101 -5.69 6.00 16.63
N VAL A 102 -5.68 6.43 17.89
CA VAL A 102 -4.83 7.53 18.37
C VAL A 102 -3.34 7.15 18.32
N ASN A 103 -3.01 5.92 18.72
CA ASN A 103 -1.62 5.46 18.83
C ASN A 103 -1.23 4.56 17.66
N GLY A 104 -2.20 4.09 16.86
CA GLY A 104 -1.98 3.08 15.83
C GLY A 104 -1.57 1.71 16.39
N GLU A 105 -1.90 1.41 17.65
CA GLU A 105 -1.45 0.20 18.33
C GLU A 105 -2.60 -0.77 18.63
N TRP A 106 -2.29 -2.05 18.45
CA TRP A 106 -3.12 -3.17 18.88
C TRP A 106 -2.84 -3.49 20.33
N ARG A 107 -3.89 -3.81 21.08
CA ARG A 107 -3.79 -4.23 22.47
C ARG A 107 -4.70 -5.40 22.76
N ILE A 108 -4.16 -6.40 23.46
CA ILE A 108 -4.94 -7.52 24.01
C ILE A 108 -5.06 -7.31 25.51
N THR A 109 -6.30 -7.16 25.99
CA THR A 109 -6.55 -7.04 27.44
C THR A 109 -6.52 -8.42 28.10
N GLY A 110 -6.37 -8.48 29.42
CA GLY A 110 -6.51 -9.72 30.20
C GLY A 110 -5.60 -10.88 29.79
N LYS A 111 -4.43 -10.61 29.22
CA LYS A 111 -3.51 -11.64 28.66
C LYS A 111 -3.14 -12.80 29.61
N ASN A 112 -3.32 -12.59 30.91
CA ASN A 112 -2.99 -13.60 31.93
C ASN A 112 -4.27 -14.16 32.60
N ALA A 113 -5.45 -13.84 32.10
CA ALA A 113 -6.72 -14.29 32.70
C ALA A 113 -7.06 -15.74 32.36
N ASP A 114 -6.47 -16.28 31.26
CA ASP A 114 -6.69 -17.66 30.86
C ASP A 114 -5.90 -18.64 31.73
N SER A 115 -6.42 -19.84 31.87
CA SER A 115 -5.80 -20.90 32.66
C SER A 115 -4.45 -21.33 32.07
N PRO A 116 -3.39 -21.48 32.86
CA PRO A 116 -2.12 -22.09 32.41
C PRO A 116 -2.27 -23.51 31.86
N ARG A 117 -3.43 -24.17 32.11
CA ARG A 117 -3.76 -25.50 31.57
C ARG A 117 -4.19 -25.44 30.09
N ASN A 118 -4.46 -24.23 29.55
CA ASN A 118 -4.74 -24.09 28.12
C ASN A 118 -3.45 -24.33 27.33
N ALA A 119 -3.28 -25.55 26.84
CA ALA A 119 -2.08 -25.95 26.08
C ALA A 119 -1.88 -25.12 24.80
N PHE A 120 -2.94 -24.64 24.15
CA PHE A 120 -2.82 -23.80 22.95
C PHE A 120 -2.19 -22.45 23.28
N ALA A 121 -2.62 -21.82 24.36
CA ALA A 121 -2.13 -20.51 24.76
C ALA A 121 -0.74 -20.53 25.43
N TYR A 122 -0.37 -21.62 26.11
CA TYR A 122 0.85 -21.67 26.91
C TYR A 122 1.94 -22.63 26.42
N ALA A 123 1.62 -23.50 25.45
CA ALA A 123 2.59 -24.45 24.87
C ALA A 123 2.62 -24.44 23.34
N THR A 124 1.47 -24.60 22.68
CA THR A 124 1.42 -24.71 21.21
C THR A 124 1.81 -23.39 20.54
N TYR A 125 1.18 -22.27 20.91
CA TYR A 125 1.42 -20.93 20.37
C TYR A 125 2.08 -19.98 21.38
N GLY A 126 2.37 -20.46 22.59
CA GLY A 126 3.08 -19.76 23.65
C GLY A 126 4.32 -20.48 24.10
N THR A 127 5.04 -19.86 25.02
CA THR A 127 6.18 -20.41 25.76
C THR A 127 5.95 -20.20 27.27
N GLU A 128 6.78 -20.81 28.12
CA GLU A 128 6.74 -20.59 29.57
C GLU A 128 6.95 -19.11 29.97
N ARG A 129 7.67 -18.35 29.15
CA ARG A 129 8.05 -16.94 29.41
C ARG A 129 7.13 -15.93 28.73
N ALA A 130 6.41 -16.34 27.68
CA ALA A 130 5.47 -15.51 26.95
C ALA A 130 4.31 -16.38 26.42
N ASN A 131 3.11 -16.15 26.96
CA ASN A 131 1.93 -16.83 26.45
C ASN A 131 1.54 -16.31 25.06
N ALA A 132 0.68 -17.06 24.36
CA ALA A 132 0.26 -16.74 22.98
C ALA A 132 -0.42 -15.37 22.87
N TYR A 133 -1.15 -14.92 23.87
CA TYR A 133 -1.80 -13.60 23.84
C TYR A 133 -0.80 -12.45 23.78
N ARG A 134 0.32 -12.58 24.50
CA ARG A 134 1.42 -11.59 24.45
C ARG A 134 2.13 -11.65 23.10
N ILE A 135 2.45 -12.84 22.63
CA ILE A 135 3.11 -13.03 21.32
C ILE A 135 2.22 -12.50 20.20
N LEU A 136 0.89 -12.75 20.27
CA LEU A 136 -0.07 -12.25 19.30
C LEU A 136 -0.14 -10.71 19.31
N GLU A 137 -0.16 -10.08 20.49
CA GLU A 137 -0.15 -8.62 20.58
C GLU A 137 1.11 -8.01 19.95
N ASP A 138 2.29 -8.57 20.25
CA ASP A 138 3.54 -8.13 19.64
C ASP A 138 3.50 -8.35 18.11
N THR A 139 2.91 -9.46 17.64
CA THR A 139 2.77 -9.78 16.21
C THR A 139 1.83 -8.79 15.51
N LEU A 140 0.68 -8.47 16.10
CA LEU A 140 -0.26 -7.48 15.58
C LEU A 140 0.39 -6.09 15.43
N ASN A 141 1.31 -5.75 16.33
CA ASN A 141 2.06 -4.50 16.31
C ASN A 141 3.34 -4.55 15.47
N LEU A 142 3.57 -5.62 14.72
CA LEU A 142 4.78 -5.84 13.91
C LEU A 142 6.08 -5.75 14.74
N LYS A 143 6.01 -6.08 16.02
CA LYS A 143 7.16 -6.10 16.95
C LYS A 143 7.73 -7.51 17.03
N ASP A 144 9.04 -7.63 16.99
CA ASP A 144 9.71 -8.89 17.28
C ASP A 144 9.61 -9.21 18.77
N VAL A 145 9.24 -10.43 19.09
CA VAL A 145 9.19 -10.87 20.48
C VAL A 145 10.61 -11.00 21.03
N ARG A 146 10.89 -10.35 22.15
CA ARG A 146 12.17 -10.40 22.85
C ARG A 146 11.96 -10.78 24.30
N ILE A 147 12.69 -11.80 24.75
CA ILE A 147 12.65 -12.29 26.15
C ILE A 147 13.95 -11.88 26.84
N TYR A 148 13.80 -11.29 27.99
CA TYR A 148 14.93 -10.82 28.80
C TYR A 148 14.96 -11.50 30.15
N ASP A 149 16.15 -11.87 30.61
CA ASP A 149 16.41 -12.28 31.98
C ASP A 149 16.84 -11.06 32.80
N LYS A 150 16.48 -11.07 34.07
CA LYS A 150 17.02 -10.12 35.05
C LYS A 150 18.26 -10.73 35.67
N VAL A 151 19.38 -10.08 35.52
CA VAL A 151 20.68 -10.50 36.07
C VAL A 151 21.21 -9.37 36.93
N VAL A 152 21.77 -9.69 38.10
CA VAL A 152 22.44 -8.70 38.94
C VAL A 152 23.87 -8.55 38.43
N ASN A 153 24.28 -7.32 38.11
CA ASN A 153 25.64 -7.00 37.69
C ASN A 153 26.61 -6.96 38.88
N ASP A 154 27.89 -6.82 38.62
CA ASP A 154 28.95 -6.76 39.65
C ASP A 154 28.76 -5.58 40.61
N ASN A 155 27.99 -4.57 40.23
CA ASN A 155 27.69 -3.40 41.07
C ASN A 155 26.42 -3.56 41.92
N GLY A 156 25.72 -4.70 41.85
CA GLY A 156 24.50 -5.00 42.55
C GLY A 156 23.22 -4.49 41.87
N ASP A 157 23.29 -3.93 40.64
CA ASP A 157 22.13 -3.44 39.90
C ASP A 157 21.46 -4.54 39.07
N GLU A 158 20.11 -4.55 39.03
CA GLU A 158 19.37 -5.41 38.12
C GLU A 158 19.47 -4.90 36.68
N VAL A 159 20.10 -5.68 35.82
CA VAL A 159 20.19 -5.42 34.38
C VAL A 159 19.37 -6.45 33.58
N ARG A 160 18.80 -6.02 32.45
CA ARG A 160 18.06 -6.89 31.54
C ARG A 160 19.02 -7.43 30.47
N VAL A 161 19.19 -8.73 30.44
CA VAL A 161 20.02 -9.42 29.42
C VAL A 161 19.13 -10.23 28.49
N LEU A 162 19.33 -10.10 27.17
CA LEU A 162 18.54 -10.82 26.18
C LEU A 162 18.80 -12.33 26.29
N ASN A 163 17.73 -13.09 26.57
CA ASN A 163 17.77 -14.54 26.53
C ASN A 163 17.55 -15.01 25.08
N LYS A 164 18.67 -15.34 24.40
CA LYS A 164 18.63 -15.72 22.97
C LYS A 164 17.81 -16.99 22.72
N LYS A 165 17.89 -17.99 23.60
CA LYS A 165 17.16 -19.26 23.47
C LYS A 165 15.65 -19.05 23.58
N GLU A 166 15.21 -18.38 24.63
CA GLU A 166 13.77 -18.09 24.83
C GLU A 166 13.22 -17.14 23.78
N THR A 167 14.02 -16.17 23.33
CA THR A 167 13.65 -15.28 22.21
C THR A 167 13.46 -16.05 20.92
N MET A 168 14.34 -17.00 20.60
CA MET A 168 14.22 -17.82 19.40
C MET A 168 12.98 -18.73 19.47
N LEU A 169 12.68 -19.33 20.61
CA LEU A 169 11.46 -20.11 20.81
C LEU A 169 10.19 -19.26 20.63
N ALA A 170 10.18 -18.07 21.20
CA ALA A 170 9.04 -17.15 21.06
C ALA A 170 8.88 -16.66 19.61
N SER A 171 9.98 -16.42 18.88
CA SER A 171 9.96 -16.06 17.46
C SER A 171 9.36 -17.18 16.59
N GLN A 172 9.71 -18.44 16.87
CA GLN A 172 9.08 -19.59 16.17
C GLN A 172 7.57 -19.67 16.41
N LYS A 173 7.11 -19.34 17.64
CA LYS A 173 5.66 -19.26 17.94
C LYS A 173 5.00 -18.08 17.24
N GLN A 174 5.70 -16.97 17.11
CA GLN A 174 5.25 -15.81 16.36
C GLN A 174 5.04 -16.15 14.87
N ASP A 175 5.98 -16.88 14.27
CA ASP A 175 5.85 -17.31 12.86
C ASP A 175 4.73 -18.34 12.68
N ALA A 176 4.54 -19.23 13.64
CA ALA A 176 3.39 -20.14 13.64
C ALA A 176 2.04 -19.42 13.73
N LEU A 177 1.94 -18.33 14.51
CA LEU A 177 0.74 -17.49 14.57
C LEU A 177 0.48 -16.77 13.24
N LYS A 178 1.52 -16.25 12.58
CA LYS A 178 1.41 -15.62 11.26
C LYS A 178 0.90 -16.60 10.20
N ALA A 179 1.48 -17.82 10.16
CA ALA A 179 1.05 -18.86 9.24
C ALA A 179 -0.41 -19.28 9.50
N ALA A 180 -0.76 -19.53 10.76
CA ALA A 180 -2.13 -19.89 11.15
C ALA A 180 -3.15 -18.79 10.76
N PHE A 181 -2.77 -17.51 10.86
CA PHE A 181 -3.63 -16.41 10.46
C PHE A 181 -3.86 -16.37 8.94
N GLN A 182 -2.81 -16.58 8.15
CA GLN A 182 -2.93 -16.64 6.68
C GLN A 182 -3.87 -17.76 6.24
N ASP A 183 -3.79 -18.94 6.87
CA ASP A 183 -4.66 -20.07 6.57
C ASP A 183 -6.12 -19.84 7.04
N TRP A 184 -6.29 -19.04 8.10
CA TRP A 184 -7.59 -18.83 8.72
C TRP A 184 -8.40 -17.70 8.07
N ILE A 185 -7.76 -16.61 7.65
CA ILE A 185 -8.44 -15.34 7.36
C ILE A 185 -9.50 -15.46 6.24
N PHE A 186 -9.22 -16.24 5.20
CA PHE A 186 -10.12 -16.45 4.07
C PHE A 186 -10.82 -17.82 4.07
N LYS A 187 -10.74 -18.59 5.16
CA LYS A 187 -11.35 -19.91 5.26
C LYS A 187 -12.86 -19.85 5.33
N ASP A 188 -13.42 -18.98 6.15
CA ASP A 188 -14.86 -18.75 6.25
C ASP A 188 -15.36 -17.95 5.05
N GLN A 189 -16.49 -18.38 4.45
CA GLN A 189 -17.02 -17.78 3.23
C GLN A 189 -17.51 -16.34 3.45
N GLN A 190 -18.26 -16.08 4.51
CA GLN A 190 -18.83 -14.74 4.77
C GLN A 190 -17.74 -13.72 5.08
N ARG A 191 -16.78 -14.11 5.91
CA ARG A 191 -15.61 -13.28 6.21
C ARG A 191 -14.78 -13.01 4.95
N ARG A 192 -14.52 -14.02 4.13
CA ARG A 192 -13.80 -13.90 2.87
C ARG A 192 -14.48 -12.92 1.92
N GLU A 193 -15.78 -13.07 1.66
CA GLU A 193 -16.52 -12.18 0.76
C GLU A 193 -16.50 -10.73 1.25
N ARG A 194 -16.70 -10.51 2.54
CA ARG A 194 -16.64 -9.19 3.17
C ARG A 194 -15.24 -8.55 3.06
N LEU A 195 -14.20 -9.29 3.41
CA LEU A 195 -12.84 -8.77 3.38
C LEU A 195 -12.35 -8.51 1.95
N VAL A 196 -12.71 -9.36 0.99
CA VAL A 196 -12.40 -9.14 -0.43
C VAL A 196 -13.09 -7.86 -0.94
N SER A 197 -14.36 -7.64 -0.59
CA SER A 197 -15.07 -6.40 -0.95
C SER A 197 -14.39 -5.16 -0.35
N VAL A 198 -14.12 -5.19 0.95
CA VAL A 198 -13.43 -4.07 1.64
C VAL A 198 -12.05 -3.78 1.02
N TYR A 199 -11.29 -4.83 0.69
CA TYR A 199 -9.98 -4.65 0.09
C TYR A 199 -10.07 -4.01 -1.30
N ASN A 200 -10.97 -4.51 -2.15
CA ASN A 200 -11.17 -3.97 -3.49
C ASN A 200 -11.66 -2.51 -3.46
N GLU A 201 -12.55 -2.18 -2.54
CA GLU A 201 -13.05 -0.81 -2.39
C GLU A 201 -11.95 0.16 -1.92
N ARG A 202 -11.12 -0.25 -0.95
CA ARG A 202 -10.14 0.65 -0.33
C ARG A 202 -8.80 0.69 -1.06
N PHE A 203 -8.32 -0.43 -1.59
CA PHE A 203 -6.95 -0.57 -2.09
C PHE A 203 -6.86 -0.90 -3.59
N ASN A 204 -7.93 -1.43 -4.19
CA ASN A 204 -8.01 -1.69 -5.62
C ASN A 204 -8.96 -0.70 -6.31
N SER A 205 -8.86 0.57 -5.94
CA SER A 205 -9.76 1.63 -6.40
C SER A 205 -9.08 2.63 -7.35
N ILE A 206 -7.73 2.56 -7.43
CA ILE A 206 -6.94 3.55 -8.16
C ILE A 206 -6.55 3.00 -9.53
N ARG A 207 -6.88 3.77 -10.56
CA ARG A 207 -6.35 3.60 -11.92
C ARG A 207 -5.28 4.67 -12.15
N PRO A 208 -4.01 4.28 -12.44
CA PRO A 208 -2.99 5.24 -12.82
C PRO A 208 -3.40 6.04 -14.06
N ARG A 209 -3.07 7.33 -14.09
CA ARG A 209 -3.22 8.13 -15.31
C ARG A 209 -2.19 7.66 -16.33
N GLU A 210 -2.66 7.39 -17.53
CA GLU A 210 -1.80 7.04 -18.66
C GLU A 210 -1.53 8.30 -19.48
N TYR A 211 -0.28 8.46 -19.89
CA TYR A 211 0.14 9.59 -20.71
C TYR A 211 0.59 9.08 -22.07
N ASP A 212 -0.08 9.53 -23.12
CA ASP A 212 0.29 9.22 -24.50
C ASP A 212 1.14 10.35 -25.08
N GLY A 213 2.42 10.04 -25.32
CA GLY A 213 3.38 10.95 -25.94
C GLY A 213 3.53 10.75 -27.46
N SER A 214 2.69 9.94 -28.09
CA SER A 214 2.79 9.64 -29.53
C SER A 214 2.69 10.87 -30.43
N HIS A 215 1.94 11.88 -29.98
CA HIS A 215 1.73 13.16 -30.67
C HIS A 215 2.90 14.14 -30.52
N LEU A 216 3.85 13.86 -29.60
CA LEU A 216 4.98 14.76 -29.34
C LEU A 216 5.98 14.71 -30.49
N SER A 217 6.34 15.90 -30.94
CA SER A 217 7.50 16.14 -31.80
C SER A 217 8.56 16.89 -31.01
N PHE A 218 9.82 16.66 -31.35
CA PHE A 218 10.96 17.23 -30.60
C PHE A 218 11.79 18.14 -31.53
N PRO A 219 11.30 19.34 -31.88
CA PRO A 219 12.03 20.27 -32.74
C PRO A 219 13.37 20.69 -32.10
N GLY A 220 14.45 20.58 -32.88
CA GLY A 220 15.81 20.87 -32.40
C GLY A 220 16.55 19.67 -31.81
N MET A 221 15.87 18.55 -31.61
CA MET A 221 16.54 17.30 -31.23
C MET A 221 17.35 16.74 -32.42
N ASN A 222 18.43 16.05 -32.13
CA ASN A 222 19.25 15.37 -33.12
C ASN A 222 18.39 14.40 -33.98
N PRO A 223 18.31 14.60 -35.29
CA PRO A 223 17.46 13.80 -36.17
C PRO A 223 17.90 12.34 -36.31
N GLU A 224 19.13 11.99 -35.93
CA GLU A 224 19.60 10.61 -35.92
C GLU A 224 19.13 9.82 -34.71
N ILE A 225 18.54 10.49 -33.70
CA ILE A 225 18.06 9.88 -32.47
C ILE A 225 16.53 9.88 -32.45
N GLU A 226 15.93 8.70 -32.35
CA GLU A 226 14.49 8.55 -32.17
C GLU A 226 14.17 8.06 -30.75
N LEU A 227 13.30 8.81 -30.05
CA LEU A 227 12.79 8.39 -28.75
C LEU A 227 11.80 7.22 -28.90
N ARG A 228 11.99 6.20 -28.09
CA ARG A 228 11.09 5.04 -28.04
C ARG A 228 9.71 5.44 -27.50
N PRO A 229 8.64 4.66 -27.77
CA PRO A 229 7.29 5.00 -27.30
C PRO A 229 7.20 5.26 -25.79
N HIS A 230 7.84 4.41 -24.95
CA HIS A 230 7.85 4.62 -23.51
C HIS A 230 8.56 5.91 -23.08
N GLN A 231 9.58 6.35 -23.82
CA GLN A 231 10.29 7.60 -23.57
C GLN A 231 9.41 8.80 -23.93
N LYS A 232 8.71 8.75 -25.07
CA LYS A 232 7.72 9.78 -25.44
C LYS A 232 6.62 9.89 -24.40
N ASN A 233 6.11 8.76 -23.89
CA ASN A 233 5.10 8.74 -22.82
C ASN A 233 5.66 9.31 -21.51
N ALA A 234 6.92 9.03 -21.16
CA ALA A 234 7.58 9.63 -20.00
C ALA A 234 7.74 11.14 -20.13
N VAL A 235 8.04 11.64 -21.35
CA VAL A 235 8.07 13.08 -21.63
C VAL A 235 6.68 13.70 -21.47
N ALA A 236 5.63 13.07 -22.04
CA ALA A 236 4.24 13.52 -21.88
C ALA A 236 3.86 13.58 -20.39
N HIS A 237 4.23 12.57 -19.61
CA HIS A 237 4.00 12.55 -18.17
C HIS A 237 4.67 13.74 -17.46
N GLN A 238 5.90 14.09 -17.84
CA GLN A 238 6.60 15.25 -17.27
C GLN A 238 6.03 16.60 -17.70
N LEU A 239 5.43 16.67 -18.90
CA LEU A 239 4.83 17.93 -19.41
C LEU A 239 3.42 18.19 -18.87
N TYR A 240 2.63 17.13 -18.66
CA TYR A 240 1.21 17.20 -18.34
C TYR A 240 0.88 16.76 -16.91
N GLY A 241 1.83 16.15 -16.21
CA GLY A 241 1.71 15.82 -14.78
C GLY A 241 2.33 16.92 -13.90
N ASP A 242 2.06 16.82 -12.58
CA ASP A 242 2.67 17.74 -11.61
C ASP A 242 4.11 17.28 -11.26
N ASN A 243 4.23 16.38 -10.27
CA ASN A 243 5.49 15.76 -9.89
C ASN A 243 5.58 14.34 -10.42
N VAL A 244 6.69 14.00 -11.06
CA VAL A 244 6.84 12.73 -11.77
C VAL A 244 8.00 11.93 -11.20
N LEU A 245 7.77 10.63 -10.92
CA LEU A 245 8.79 9.65 -10.62
C LEU A 245 8.97 8.71 -11.82
N LEU A 246 10.12 8.79 -12.49
CA LEU A 246 10.49 7.87 -13.58
C LEU A 246 11.15 6.61 -13.00
N ALA A 247 10.34 5.63 -12.62
CA ALA A 247 10.78 4.36 -12.03
C ALA A 247 11.17 3.30 -13.08
N HIS A 248 11.63 3.73 -14.25
CA HIS A 248 12.09 2.84 -15.31
C HIS A 248 13.35 2.07 -14.92
N VAL A 249 13.52 0.87 -15.44
CA VAL A 249 14.72 0.04 -15.21
C VAL A 249 16.00 0.75 -15.68
N VAL A 250 17.13 0.30 -15.20
CA VAL A 250 18.43 0.79 -15.67
C VAL A 250 18.58 0.49 -17.17
N GLY A 251 19.06 1.49 -17.92
CA GLY A 251 19.22 1.35 -19.40
C GLY A 251 17.97 1.70 -20.22
N ALA A 252 16.85 2.09 -19.59
CA ALA A 252 15.65 2.53 -20.32
C ALA A 252 15.80 3.89 -21.04
N GLY A 253 16.88 4.64 -20.73
CA GLY A 253 17.17 5.95 -21.35
C GLY A 253 16.55 7.13 -20.62
N LYS A 254 16.45 7.05 -19.27
CA LYS A 254 15.88 8.12 -18.42
C LYS A 254 16.53 9.49 -18.62
N THR A 255 17.84 9.54 -18.90
CA THR A 255 18.53 10.79 -19.22
C THR A 255 17.89 11.49 -20.42
N TYR A 256 17.63 10.75 -21.48
CA TYR A 256 16.99 11.29 -22.69
C TYR A 256 15.55 11.73 -22.42
N GLU A 257 14.81 10.99 -21.61
CA GLU A 257 13.46 11.37 -21.18
C GLU A 257 13.44 12.71 -20.45
N MET A 258 14.35 12.90 -19.49
CA MET A 258 14.46 14.14 -18.71
C MET A 258 14.96 15.31 -19.55
N VAL A 259 15.96 15.09 -20.41
CA VAL A 259 16.49 16.14 -21.28
C VAL A 259 15.43 16.57 -22.31
N ALA A 260 14.77 15.62 -22.96
CA ALA A 260 13.72 15.93 -23.93
C ALA A 260 12.54 16.66 -23.29
N ALA A 261 12.10 16.24 -22.12
CA ALA A 261 11.03 16.91 -21.36
C ALA A 261 11.43 18.34 -21.00
N ALA A 262 12.65 18.57 -20.53
CA ALA A 262 13.15 19.89 -20.20
C ALA A 262 13.20 20.82 -21.42
N MET A 263 13.66 20.31 -22.57
CA MET A 263 13.74 21.10 -23.81
C MET A 263 12.34 21.41 -24.34
N GLU A 264 11.39 20.44 -24.33
CA GLU A 264 10.01 20.68 -24.72
C GLU A 264 9.31 21.65 -23.76
N SER A 265 9.51 21.51 -22.46
CA SER A 265 8.99 22.45 -21.44
C SER A 265 9.47 23.89 -21.73
N LYS A 266 10.74 24.06 -22.10
CA LYS A 266 11.29 25.36 -22.51
C LYS A 266 10.70 25.85 -23.82
N ARG A 267 10.57 24.99 -24.82
CA ARG A 267 9.99 25.32 -26.12
C ARG A 267 8.52 25.77 -25.99
N LEU A 268 7.77 25.11 -25.13
CA LEU A 268 6.35 25.41 -24.86
C LEU A 268 6.18 26.62 -23.93
N GLY A 269 7.26 27.21 -23.41
CA GLY A 269 7.20 28.34 -22.48
C GLY A 269 6.77 27.97 -21.05
N LEU A 270 6.72 26.69 -20.72
CA LEU A 270 6.38 26.19 -19.37
C LEU A 270 7.54 26.40 -18.39
N SER A 271 8.78 26.44 -18.88
CA SER A 271 9.97 26.75 -18.09
C SER A 271 10.91 27.69 -18.83
N GLN A 272 11.64 28.50 -18.08
CA GLN A 272 12.69 29.36 -18.65
C GLN A 272 14.09 28.78 -18.47
N LYS A 273 14.33 28.15 -17.32
CA LYS A 273 15.60 27.49 -16.96
C LYS A 273 15.30 26.16 -16.27
N ASN A 274 15.91 25.11 -16.77
CA ASN A 274 15.82 23.78 -16.19
C ASN A 274 17.10 23.48 -15.40
N LEU A 275 16.96 22.91 -14.20
CA LEU A 275 18.06 22.48 -13.35
C LEU A 275 18.07 20.95 -13.25
N PHE A 276 19.19 20.34 -13.59
CA PHE A 276 19.42 18.92 -13.40
C PHE A 276 20.31 18.70 -12.19
N VAL A 277 19.84 17.93 -11.22
CA VAL A 277 20.60 17.54 -10.03
C VAL A 277 20.99 16.09 -10.20
N VAL A 278 22.27 15.81 -10.35
CA VAL A 278 22.81 14.49 -10.62
C VAL A 278 23.96 14.17 -9.66
N PRO A 279 24.24 12.88 -9.40
CA PRO A 279 25.46 12.49 -8.67
C PRO A 279 26.71 13.03 -9.34
N ASN A 280 27.70 13.48 -8.56
CA ASN A 280 28.89 14.13 -9.05
C ASN A 280 29.64 13.32 -10.14
N HIS A 281 29.73 12.01 -9.99
CA HIS A 281 30.42 11.13 -10.95
C HIS A 281 29.66 10.94 -12.29
N LEU A 282 28.42 11.42 -12.41
CA LEU A 282 27.62 11.36 -13.64
C LEU A 282 27.55 12.70 -14.38
N THR A 283 28.14 13.76 -13.85
CA THR A 283 28.01 15.12 -14.41
C THR A 283 28.52 15.21 -15.84
N GLU A 284 29.71 14.64 -16.11
CA GLU A 284 30.32 14.65 -17.46
C GLU A 284 29.50 13.82 -18.45
N GLN A 285 29.01 12.65 -18.02
CA GLN A 285 28.14 11.80 -18.86
C GLN A 285 26.85 12.54 -19.23
N TRP A 286 26.21 13.18 -18.25
CA TRP A 286 24.99 13.96 -18.49
C TRP A 286 25.22 15.11 -19.46
N GLY A 287 26.32 15.84 -19.32
CA GLY A 287 26.69 16.89 -20.27
C GLY A 287 26.90 16.37 -21.67
N ALA A 288 27.58 15.24 -21.83
CA ALA A 288 27.79 14.61 -23.14
C ALA A 288 26.48 14.12 -23.77
N GLU A 289 25.62 13.42 -23.00
CA GLU A 289 24.32 12.94 -23.48
C GLU A 289 23.39 14.10 -23.84
N PHE A 290 23.42 15.19 -23.08
CA PHE A 290 22.65 16.41 -23.40
C PHE A 290 23.08 16.98 -24.78
N LEU A 291 24.38 17.20 -25.00
CA LEU A 291 24.92 17.72 -26.25
C LEU A 291 24.76 16.74 -27.44
N GLN A 292 24.64 15.46 -27.17
CA GLN A 292 24.35 14.47 -28.19
C GLN A 292 22.89 14.54 -28.66
N LEU A 293 21.98 14.84 -27.74
CA LEU A 293 20.55 14.86 -28.01
C LEU A 293 20.09 16.21 -28.59
N TYR A 294 20.67 17.33 -28.19
CA TYR A 294 20.40 18.72 -28.63
C TYR A 294 21.71 19.44 -28.93
#